data_aed1f31713f79ce64d269457bdd03294
#
_entry.id   aed1f31713f79ce64d269457bdd03294
#
_cell.length_a   1.000
_cell.length_b   1.000
_cell.length_c   1.000
_cell.angle_alpha   90.00
_cell.angle_beta   90.00
_cell.angle_gamma   90.00
#
_symmetry.space_group_name_H-M   'P 1'
#
loop_
_entity.id
_entity.type
_entity.pdbx_description
1 polymer ?
#
loop_
_entity_poly.entity_id
_entity_poly.type
_entity_poly.pdbx_seq_one_letter_code
_entity_poly.pdbx_strand_id
1 'polypeptide(L)'
;MLAAFARGDSDAQIAAATAVTPSTVRHQRYTFRQKAAQAELYLAQYHAAFGEGAQRLALPLAAQSLGITNADYEKELKRDVDYTAAPTLAHWPRQEKRRVCLIARMVQGFEPDVHYSRLAVQAKLRRWSPDDATLTRYLIDYGFLARTPDGRDYWRIF
;
A
#
# COMPACT_ATOMS: atom_id res chain seq x y z
N MET A 1 -23.86 -7.22 3.46
CA MET A 1 -23.71 -8.63 3.88
C MET A 1 -22.31 -8.96 4.43
N LEU A 2 -21.18 -8.68 3.73
CA LEU A 2 -19.84 -8.97 4.27
C LEU A 2 -19.56 -8.29 5.62
N ALA A 3 -19.91 -7.01 5.78
CA ALA A 3 -19.77 -6.30 7.06
C ALA A 3 -20.58 -6.93 8.21
N ALA A 4 -21.72 -7.53 7.89
CA ALA A 4 -22.54 -8.25 8.86
C ALA A 4 -21.92 -9.60 9.28
N PHE A 5 -21.26 -10.29 8.32
CA PHE A 5 -20.49 -11.49 8.64
C PHE A 5 -19.28 -11.18 9.55
N ALA A 6 -18.61 -10.06 9.31
CA ALA A 6 -17.49 -9.61 10.13
C ALA A 6 -17.89 -9.25 11.57
N ARG A 7 -19.10 -8.72 11.79
CA ARG A 7 -19.63 -8.43 13.12
C ARG A 7 -20.11 -9.68 13.88
N GLY A 8 -20.22 -10.81 13.20
CA GLY A 8 -20.74 -12.04 13.81
C GLY A 8 -22.27 -12.11 13.87
N ASP A 9 -22.99 -11.30 13.09
CA ASP A 9 -24.45 -11.29 13.05
C ASP A 9 -24.98 -12.69 12.66
N SER A 10 -26.09 -13.11 13.28
CA SER A 10 -26.73 -14.40 12.97
C SER A 10 -27.39 -14.39 11.59
N ASP A 11 -27.57 -15.60 11.00
CA ASP A 11 -28.20 -15.73 9.69
C ASP A 11 -29.60 -15.12 9.64
N ALA A 12 -30.35 -15.20 10.76
CA ALA A 12 -31.68 -14.62 10.87
C ALA A 12 -31.65 -13.08 10.89
N GLN A 13 -30.71 -12.48 11.61
CA GLN A 13 -30.53 -11.02 11.65
C GLN A 13 -30.12 -10.47 10.28
N ILE A 14 -29.18 -11.13 9.60
CA ILE A 14 -28.75 -10.72 8.26
C ILE A 14 -29.89 -10.88 7.24
N ALA A 15 -30.63 -11.97 7.32
CA ALA A 15 -31.77 -12.23 6.46
C ALA A 15 -32.82 -11.12 6.56
N ALA A 16 -33.18 -10.74 7.79
CA ALA A 16 -34.13 -9.67 8.06
C ALA A 16 -33.63 -8.31 7.53
N ALA A 17 -32.33 -7.99 7.72
CA ALA A 17 -31.73 -6.72 7.27
C ALA A 17 -31.54 -6.62 5.76
N THR A 18 -31.49 -7.74 5.03
CA THR A 18 -31.20 -7.78 3.59
C THR A 18 -32.35 -8.29 2.73
N ALA A 19 -33.53 -8.52 3.33
CA ALA A 19 -34.74 -9.02 2.68
C ALA A 19 -34.53 -10.33 1.89
N VAL A 20 -33.69 -11.25 2.42
CA VAL A 20 -33.49 -12.59 1.88
C VAL A 20 -33.85 -13.66 2.90
N THR A 21 -33.84 -14.93 2.49
CA THR A 21 -34.10 -16.03 3.44
C THR A 21 -32.87 -16.38 4.30
N PRO A 22 -33.01 -16.89 5.52
CA PRO A 22 -31.88 -17.39 6.30
C PRO A 22 -31.08 -18.49 5.59
N SER A 23 -31.75 -19.29 4.75
CA SER A 23 -31.10 -20.31 3.91
C SER A 23 -30.16 -19.68 2.88
N THR A 24 -30.58 -18.59 2.26
CA THR A 24 -29.76 -17.82 1.31
C THR A 24 -28.52 -17.26 2.00
N VAL A 25 -28.67 -16.70 3.21
CA VAL A 25 -27.53 -16.19 4.00
C VAL A 25 -26.53 -17.30 4.33
N ARG A 26 -27.04 -18.47 4.77
CA ARG A 26 -26.21 -19.65 5.09
C ARG A 26 -25.43 -20.13 3.87
N HIS A 27 -26.10 -20.22 2.71
CA HIS A 27 -25.44 -20.60 1.47
C HIS A 27 -24.34 -19.61 1.06
N GLN A 28 -24.60 -18.31 1.16
CA GLN A 28 -23.59 -17.29 0.87
C GLN A 28 -22.41 -17.36 1.85
N ARG A 29 -22.64 -17.53 3.15
CA ARG A 29 -21.59 -17.71 4.15
C ARG A 29 -20.71 -18.94 3.82
N TYR A 30 -21.33 -20.04 3.43
CA TYR A 30 -20.62 -21.24 2.98
C TYR A 30 -19.77 -20.94 1.73
N THR A 31 -20.37 -20.33 0.73
CA THR A 31 -19.68 -19.97 -0.52
C THR A 31 -18.47 -19.05 -0.28
N PHE A 32 -18.60 -18.06 0.60
CA PHE A 32 -17.47 -17.20 0.96
C PHE A 32 -16.33 -17.96 1.63
N ARG A 33 -16.66 -18.89 2.56
CA ARG A 33 -15.63 -19.72 3.19
C ARG A 33 -14.91 -20.61 2.19
N GLN A 34 -15.63 -21.23 1.26
CA GLN A 34 -15.04 -22.05 0.19
C GLN A 34 -14.11 -21.23 -0.71
N LYS A 35 -14.55 -20.04 -1.12
CA LYS A 35 -13.73 -19.14 -1.95
C LYS A 35 -12.50 -18.62 -1.20
N ALA A 36 -12.61 -18.35 0.09
CA ALA A 36 -11.47 -17.95 0.90
C ALA A 36 -10.42 -19.07 1.00
N ALA A 37 -10.84 -20.29 1.34
CA ALA A 37 -9.95 -21.45 1.39
C ALA A 37 -9.28 -21.73 0.03
N GLN A 38 -10.01 -21.58 -1.07
CA GLN A 38 -9.47 -21.73 -2.42
C GLN A 38 -8.47 -20.63 -2.76
N ALA A 39 -8.72 -19.38 -2.37
CA ALA A 39 -7.80 -18.27 -2.57
C ALA A 39 -6.49 -18.46 -1.78
N GLU A 40 -6.57 -18.94 -0.54
CA GLU A 40 -5.39 -19.28 0.28
C GLU A 40 -4.54 -20.36 -0.38
N LEU A 41 -5.18 -21.42 -0.93
CA LEU A 41 -4.48 -22.47 -1.65
C LEU A 41 -3.77 -21.94 -2.91
N TYR A 42 -4.43 -21.09 -3.70
CA TYR A 42 -3.82 -20.49 -4.88
C TYR A 42 -2.66 -19.58 -4.53
N LEU A 43 -2.76 -18.79 -3.44
CA LEU A 43 -1.66 -17.97 -2.96
C LEU A 43 -0.48 -18.83 -2.51
N ALA A 44 -0.72 -19.92 -1.78
CA ALA A 44 0.33 -20.83 -1.36
C ALA A 44 1.04 -21.48 -2.58
N GLN A 45 0.29 -21.93 -3.57
CA GLN A 45 0.84 -22.48 -4.82
C GLN A 45 1.65 -21.42 -5.60
N TYR A 46 1.15 -20.19 -5.67
CA TYR A 46 1.85 -19.07 -6.30
C TYR A 46 3.19 -18.77 -5.61
N HIS A 47 3.20 -18.70 -4.27
CA HIS A 47 4.41 -18.49 -3.51
C HIS A 47 5.40 -19.66 -3.63
N ALA A 48 4.91 -20.90 -3.67
CA ALA A 48 5.75 -22.07 -3.89
C ALA A 48 6.39 -22.09 -5.30
N ALA A 49 5.65 -21.65 -6.32
CA ALA A 49 6.13 -21.63 -7.70
C ALA A 49 7.09 -20.46 -8.00
N PHE A 50 6.85 -19.30 -7.41
CA PHE A 50 7.56 -18.04 -7.75
C PHE A 50 8.42 -17.48 -6.61
N GLY A 51 8.38 -18.09 -5.43
CA GLY A 51 9.15 -17.71 -4.25
C GLY A 51 8.64 -16.40 -3.58
N GLU A 52 9.34 -16.00 -2.52
CA GLU A 52 8.97 -14.79 -1.75
C GLU A 52 9.09 -13.49 -2.57
N GLY A 53 9.95 -13.48 -3.58
CA GLY A 53 10.10 -12.34 -4.50
C GLY A 53 8.84 -12.02 -5.30
N ALA A 54 7.92 -12.98 -5.46
CA ALA A 54 6.63 -12.80 -6.12
C ALA A 54 5.55 -12.18 -5.20
N GLN A 55 5.81 -12.09 -3.91
CA GLN A 55 4.90 -11.47 -2.97
C GLN A 55 4.69 -9.98 -3.33
N ARG A 56 3.43 -9.53 -3.31
CA ARG A 56 3.13 -8.13 -3.58
C ARG A 56 3.70 -7.24 -2.47
N LEU A 57 4.32 -6.16 -2.87
CA LEU A 57 4.75 -5.11 -1.95
C LEU A 57 3.51 -4.53 -1.25
N ALA A 58 3.57 -4.37 0.07
CA ALA A 58 2.56 -3.63 0.80
C ALA A 58 2.61 -2.15 0.38
N LEU A 59 1.49 -1.63 -0.14
CA LEU A 59 1.36 -0.28 -0.68
C LEU A 59 0.02 0.33 -0.28
N PRO A 60 -0.07 1.67 -0.16
CA PRO A 60 -1.34 2.36 0.00
C PRO A 60 -2.32 2.00 -1.12
N LEU A 61 -3.62 2.11 -0.84
CA LEU A 61 -4.70 1.74 -1.78
C LEU A 61 -4.53 2.36 -3.17
N ALA A 62 -4.10 3.62 -3.23
CA ALA A 62 -3.87 4.36 -4.48
C ALA A 62 -2.80 3.72 -5.39
N ALA A 63 -1.87 2.95 -4.82
CA ALA A 63 -0.77 2.31 -5.56
C ALA A 63 -0.92 0.79 -5.74
N GLN A 64 -1.90 0.17 -5.08
CA GLN A 64 -2.08 -1.30 -5.12
C GLN A 64 -2.39 -1.84 -6.52
N SER A 65 -3.09 -1.06 -7.36
CA SER A 65 -3.43 -1.45 -8.74
C SER A 65 -2.21 -1.68 -9.63
N LEU A 66 -1.06 -1.12 -9.28
CA LEU A 66 0.19 -1.28 -10.03
C LEU A 66 0.80 -2.69 -9.93
N GLY A 67 0.34 -3.52 -8.99
CA GLY A 67 0.76 -4.90 -8.85
C GLY A 67 2.27 -5.08 -8.61
N ILE A 68 2.91 -4.16 -7.88
CA ILE A 68 4.34 -4.18 -7.59
C ILE A 68 4.66 -5.35 -6.65
N THR A 69 5.63 -6.17 -7.02
CA THR A 69 6.16 -7.24 -6.17
C THR A 69 7.38 -6.79 -5.38
N ASN A 70 7.74 -7.55 -4.34
CA ASN A 70 8.98 -7.31 -3.60
C ASN A 70 10.22 -7.41 -4.53
N ALA A 71 10.22 -8.33 -5.48
CA ALA A 71 11.30 -8.45 -6.46
C ALA A 71 11.40 -7.23 -7.38
N ASP A 72 10.27 -6.67 -7.82
CA ASP A 72 10.25 -5.41 -8.59
C ASP A 72 10.84 -4.26 -7.77
N TYR A 73 10.43 -4.15 -6.50
CA TYR A 73 10.91 -3.11 -5.59
C TYR A 73 12.43 -3.16 -5.42
N GLU A 74 12.98 -4.32 -5.07
CA GLU A 74 14.42 -4.52 -4.91
C GLU A 74 15.21 -4.23 -6.20
N LYS A 75 14.69 -4.67 -7.33
CA LYS A 75 15.29 -4.42 -8.64
C LYS A 75 15.38 -2.94 -8.96
N GLU A 76 14.28 -2.20 -8.75
CA GLU A 76 14.25 -0.77 -9.08
C GLU A 76 15.09 0.06 -8.11
N LEU A 77 15.18 -0.31 -6.83
CA LEU A 77 16.07 0.35 -5.88
C LEU A 77 17.54 0.18 -6.27
N LYS A 78 17.96 -1.02 -6.65
CA LYS A 78 19.34 -1.28 -7.10
C LYS A 78 19.72 -0.50 -8.36
N ARG A 79 18.72 -0.18 -9.20
CA ARG A 79 18.94 0.50 -10.46
C ARG A 79 18.98 2.03 -10.35
N ASP A 80 18.09 2.59 -9.54
CA ASP A 80 17.78 4.02 -9.55
C ASP A 80 18.33 4.80 -8.36
N VAL A 81 18.85 4.10 -7.34
CA VAL A 81 19.37 4.71 -6.11
C VAL A 81 20.87 4.49 -6.00
N ASP A 82 21.60 5.58 -5.88
CA ASP A 82 23.02 5.55 -5.52
C ASP A 82 23.15 5.52 -3.99
N TYR A 83 23.77 4.46 -3.49
CA TYR A 83 24.02 4.23 -2.05
C TYR A 83 25.49 4.48 -1.64
N THR A 84 26.32 5.03 -2.52
CA THR A 84 27.77 5.19 -2.24
C THR A 84 28.07 6.18 -1.12
N ALA A 85 27.21 7.19 -0.95
CA ALA A 85 27.32 8.18 0.13
C ALA A 85 26.01 8.32 0.91
N ALA A 86 25.07 9.12 0.39
CA ALA A 86 23.70 9.21 0.86
C ALA A 86 22.80 8.77 -0.27
N PRO A 87 21.64 8.13 0.03
CA PRO A 87 20.75 7.67 -1.04
C PRO A 87 20.27 8.87 -1.87
N THR A 88 20.73 8.93 -3.12
CA THR A 88 20.38 9.97 -4.08
C THR A 88 19.81 9.35 -5.35
N LEU A 89 18.95 10.09 -6.03
CA LEU A 89 18.41 9.68 -7.32
C LEU A 89 19.30 10.23 -8.45
N ALA A 90 19.72 9.35 -9.34
CA ALA A 90 20.40 9.76 -10.56
C ALA A 90 19.46 10.59 -11.46
N HIS A 91 18.21 10.18 -11.57
CA HIS A 91 17.15 10.88 -12.29
C HIS A 91 15.77 10.39 -11.85
N TRP A 92 14.73 11.23 -12.08
CA TRP A 92 13.36 10.87 -11.77
C TRP A 92 12.76 9.96 -12.86
N PRO A 93 12.29 8.74 -12.54
CA PRO A 93 11.80 7.80 -13.55
C PRO A 93 10.51 8.27 -14.22
N ARG A 94 10.36 7.98 -15.51
CA ARG A 94 9.12 8.24 -16.26
C ARG A 94 8.02 7.23 -15.95
N GLN A 95 8.38 5.97 -15.67
CA GLN A 95 7.44 4.88 -15.40
C GLN A 95 6.87 5.00 -13.99
N GLU A 96 5.54 4.94 -13.87
CA GLU A 96 4.84 5.09 -12.61
C GLU A 96 5.20 4.01 -11.59
N LYS A 97 5.26 2.74 -12.01
CA LYS A 97 5.67 1.62 -11.16
C LYS A 97 7.02 1.87 -10.47
N ARG A 98 7.99 2.38 -11.23
CA ARG A 98 9.32 2.73 -10.71
C ARG A 98 9.27 3.90 -9.72
N ARG A 99 8.47 4.94 -10.02
CA ARG A 99 8.28 6.08 -9.11
C ARG A 99 7.74 5.62 -7.77
N VAL A 100 6.73 4.75 -7.78
CA VAL A 100 6.12 4.23 -6.54
C VAL A 100 7.12 3.41 -5.73
N CYS A 101 7.97 2.60 -6.35
CA CYS A 101 9.05 1.89 -5.63
C CYS A 101 9.97 2.86 -4.89
N LEU A 102 10.40 3.94 -5.56
CA LEU A 102 11.26 4.95 -4.94
C LEU A 102 10.56 5.72 -3.80
N ILE A 103 9.29 6.09 -3.99
CA ILE A 103 8.48 6.77 -2.98
C ILE A 103 8.27 5.86 -1.76
N ALA A 104 8.00 4.58 -1.97
CA ALA A 104 7.88 3.59 -0.91
C ALA A 104 9.18 3.43 -0.11
N ARG A 105 10.34 3.65 -0.73
CA ARG A 105 11.63 3.71 -0.04
C ARG A 105 11.81 5.01 0.74
N MET A 106 11.45 6.14 0.13
CA MET A 106 11.61 7.46 0.76
C MET A 106 10.76 7.62 2.02
N VAL A 107 9.52 7.08 2.03
CA VAL A 107 8.62 7.17 3.18
C VAL A 107 9.17 6.47 4.43
N GLN A 108 10.04 5.50 4.28
CA GLN A 108 10.69 4.84 5.41
C GLN A 108 11.59 5.79 6.23
N GLY A 109 11.96 6.95 5.69
CA GLY A 109 12.64 8.01 6.42
C GLY A 109 11.71 8.84 7.32
N PHE A 110 10.41 8.58 7.31
CA PHE A 110 9.38 9.23 8.15
C PHE A 110 8.89 8.22 9.19
N GLU A 111 9.02 8.57 10.45
CA GLU A 111 8.56 7.72 11.56
C GLU A 111 7.03 7.71 11.62
N PRO A 112 6.40 6.56 11.93
CA PRO A 112 4.97 6.50 12.22
C PRO A 112 4.61 7.42 13.41
N ASP A 113 3.40 7.96 13.39
CA ASP A 113 2.84 8.80 14.47
C ASP A 113 3.65 10.07 14.81
N VAL A 114 4.58 10.47 13.94
CA VAL A 114 5.36 11.70 14.06
C VAL A 114 4.86 12.75 13.08
N HIS A 115 4.66 13.97 13.58
CA HIS A 115 4.29 15.12 12.78
C HIS A 115 5.52 15.94 12.38
N TYR A 116 5.58 16.31 11.11
CA TYR A 116 6.71 17.02 10.51
C TYR A 116 6.29 18.37 9.96
N SER A 117 7.03 19.41 10.30
CA SER A 117 6.85 20.70 9.63
C SER A 117 7.22 20.58 8.13
N ARG A 118 6.73 21.51 7.31
CA ARG A 118 7.10 21.60 5.88
C ARG A 118 8.62 21.60 5.68
N LEU A 119 9.36 22.37 6.48
CA LEU A 119 10.82 22.44 6.39
C LEU A 119 11.49 21.09 6.72
N ALA A 120 10.97 20.36 7.69
CA ALA A 120 11.48 19.03 8.05
C ALA A 120 11.26 18.01 6.91
N VAL A 121 10.08 18.04 6.27
CA VAL A 121 9.79 17.21 5.09
C VAL A 121 10.76 17.53 3.95
N GLN A 122 10.94 18.80 3.63
CA GLN A 122 11.87 19.26 2.60
C GLN A 122 13.31 18.80 2.90
N ALA A 123 13.79 18.98 4.11
CA ALA A 123 15.13 18.56 4.52
C ALA A 123 15.36 17.05 4.33
N LYS A 124 14.35 16.23 4.66
CA LYS A 124 14.40 14.77 4.45
C LYS A 124 14.44 14.40 2.96
N LEU A 125 13.65 15.08 2.12
CA LEU A 125 13.49 14.75 0.69
C LEU A 125 14.63 15.32 -0.19
N ARG A 126 15.24 16.46 0.18
CA ARG A 126 16.41 17.02 -0.52
C ARG A 126 17.62 16.09 -0.53
N ARG A 127 17.67 15.13 0.39
CA ARG A 127 18.69 14.07 0.38
C ARG A 127 18.57 13.17 -0.86
N TRP A 128 17.37 13.05 -1.42
CA TRP A 128 17.05 12.22 -2.59
C TRP A 128 17.11 13.01 -3.91
N SER A 129 16.60 14.22 -3.90
CA SER A 129 16.54 15.09 -5.08
C SER A 129 16.40 16.55 -4.66
N PRO A 130 16.98 17.51 -5.41
CA PRO A 130 16.74 18.93 -5.18
C PRO A 130 15.27 19.35 -5.40
N ASP A 131 14.49 18.58 -6.18
CA ASP A 131 13.05 18.82 -6.37
C ASP A 131 12.22 18.11 -5.28
N ASP A 132 12.37 18.59 -4.04
CA ASP A 132 11.61 18.11 -2.88
C ASP A 132 10.11 18.37 -3.00
N ALA A 133 9.70 19.39 -3.74
CA ALA A 133 8.30 19.73 -3.93
C ALA A 133 7.54 18.65 -4.72
N THR A 134 8.12 18.17 -5.82
CA THR A 134 7.57 17.06 -6.61
C THR A 134 7.52 15.77 -5.80
N LEU A 135 8.57 15.45 -5.03
CA LEU A 135 8.58 14.27 -4.16
C LEU A 135 7.51 14.34 -3.07
N THR A 136 7.35 15.50 -2.43
CA THR A 136 6.30 15.71 -1.42
C THR A 136 4.90 15.48 -2.00
N ARG A 137 4.64 16.01 -3.20
CA ARG A 137 3.36 15.81 -3.89
C ARG A 137 3.09 14.34 -4.15
N TYR A 138 4.04 13.59 -4.69
CA TYR A 138 3.87 12.16 -4.95
C TYR A 138 3.65 11.35 -3.67
N LEU A 139 4.34 11.65 -2.57
CA LEU A 139 4.10 11.00 -1.27
C LEU A 139 2.66 11.18 -0.79
N ILE A 140 2.06 12.34 -1.07
CA ILE A 140 0.66 12.60 -0.72
C ILE A 140 -0.29 11.95 -1.72
N ASP A 141 -0.06 12.12 -3.03
CA ASP A 141 -0.93 11.60 -4.10
C ASP A 141 -1.07 10.07 -4.05
N TYR A 142 0.02 9.37 -3.72
CA TYR A 142 0.00 7.91 -3.54
C TYR A 142 -0.40 7.45 -2.13
N GLY A 143 -0.72 8.36 -1.21
CA GLY A 143 -1.25 8.03 0.11
C GLY A 143 -0.23 7.51 1.12
N PHE A 144 1.04 7.87 0.98
CA PHE A 144 2.08 7.59 1.98
C PHE A 144 2.15 8.63 3.09
N LEU A 145 1.93 9.90 2.73
CA LEU A 145 1.85 11.02 3.68
C LEU A 145 0.49 11.70 3.58
N ALA A 146 0.02 12.22 4.71
CA ALA A 146 -1.06 13.19 4.77
C ALA A 146 -0.50 14.56 5.19
N ARG A 147 -1.32 15.60 4.99
CA ARG A 147 -1.01 16.95 5.44
C ARG A 147 -2.26 17.70 5.89
N THR A 148 -2.07 18.74 6.68
CA THR A 148 -3.12 19.71 6.96
C THR A 148 -3.48 20.52 5.71
N PRO A 149 -4.70 21.08 5.61
CA PRO A 149 -5.13 21.90 4.48
C PRO A 149 -4.23 23.11 4.20
N ASP A 150 -3.66 23.70 5.26
CA ASP A 150 -2.73 24.82 5.17
C ASP A 150 -1.29 24.42 4.81
N GLY A 151 -1.01 23.11 4.73
CA GLY A 151 0.28 22.57 4.36
C GLY A 151 1.41 22.86 5.36
N ARG A 152 1.08 23.07 6.64
CA ARG A 152 2.07 23.31 7.69
C ARG A 152 2.56 22.05 8.36
N ASP A 153 1.69 21.03 8.45
CA ASP A 153 1.91 19.82 9.19
C ASP A 153 1.71 18.59 8.30
N TYR A 154 2.61 17.63 8.41
CA TYR A 154 2.65 16.40 7.60
C TYR A 154 2.91 15.19 8.49
N TRP A 155 2.28 14.06 8.20
CA TRP A 155 2.51 12.80 8.91
C TRP A 155 2.40 11.60 7.99
N ARG A 156 3.04 10.51 8.38
CA ARG A 156 2.97 9.23 7.67
C ARG A 156 1.64 8.54 7.98
N ILE A 157 0.96 8.01 6.93
CA ILE A 157 -0.32 7.30 7.05
C ILE A 157 -0.25 5.85 6.58
N PHE A 158 0.90 5.41 6.07
CA PHE A 158 1.13 4.05 5.59
C PHE A 158 2.56 3.57 5.91
#